data_001b3f3570d3707517fa7906a4a1a867
#
_entry.id   001b3f3570d3707517fa7906a4a1a867
#
_cell.length_a   1.000
_cell.length_b   1.000
_cell.length_c   1.000
_cell.angle_alpha   90.00
_cell.angle_beta   90.00
_cell.angle_gamma   90.00
#
_symmetry.space_group_name_H-M   'P 1'
#
loop_
_entity.id
_entity.type
_entity.pdbx_description
1 polymer ?
#
loop_
_entity_poly.entity_id
_entity_poly.type
_entity_poly.pdbx_seq_one_letter_code
_entity_poly.pdbx_strand_id
1 'polypeptide(L)'
;VPLWMFPMALVCGNTFILKPSERDPSVTLYIGQLLQEAGLPAGVFNVVNGDKEAVDVLLEHKDVKAVSFVGSTPIAEYIYKTANANGKRCQALGGAKNHAIVMPDADMDNVVSQLLGAAFGSSGERCMALSVAVAVGDQAADELVSKMQEAMKKLKVGVATDASNDFGPVITKA
;
A
#
# COMPACT_ATOMS: atom_id res chain seq x y z
N VAL A 1 -2.28 -1.94 4.02
CA VAL A 1 -3.36 -2.36 3.11
C VAL A 1 -4.38 -3.27 3.81
N PRO A 2 -4.03 -4.34 4.52
CA PRO A 2 -5.03 -5.25 5.10
C PRO A 2 -6.10 -4.53 5.95
N LEU A 3 -5.70 -3.54 6.74
CA LEU A 3 -6.58 -2.79 7.65
C LEU A 3 -7.52 -1.78 6.94
N TRP A 4 -7.46 -1.64 5.63
CA TRP A 4 -8.28 -0.64 4.92
C TRP A 4 -9.70 -1.14 4.61
N MET A 5 -9.88 -2.44 4.48
CA MET A 5 -11.08 -3.02 3.87
C MET A 5 -11.91 -3.83 4.86
N PHE A 6 -11.29 -4.74 5.61
CA PHE A 6 -12.05 -5.63 6.48
C PHE A 6 -12.76 -4.92 7.65
N PRO A 7 -12.22 -3.84 8.28
CA PRO A 7 -12.93 -3.21 9.40
C PRO A 7 -14.31 -2.70 8.98
N MET A 8 -14.41 -2.07 7.81
CA MET A 8 -15.69 -1.57 7.30
C MET A 8 -16.65 -2.74 6.95
N ALA A 9 -16.13 -3.81 6.37
CA ALA A 9 -16.93 -4.98 6.07
C ALA A 9 -17.52 -5.61 7.36
N LEU A 10 -16.70 -5.76 8.39
CA LEU A 10 -17.11 -6.35 9.67
C LEU A 10 -18.13 -5.49 10.41
N VAL A 11 -17.91 -4.16 10.49
CA VAL A 11 -18.84 -3.23 11.13
C VAL A 11 -20.20 -3.21 10.43
N CYS A 12 -20.21 -3.42 9.13
CA CYS A 12 -21.46 -3.54 8.34
C CYS A 12 -22.10 -4.95 8.41
N GLY A 13 -21.63 -5.85 9.30
CA GLY A 13 -22.19 -7.17 9.51
C GLY A 13 -21.84 -8.22 8.46
N ASN A 14 -20.77 -7.99 7.68
CA ASN A 14 -20.29 -8.98 6.71
C ASN A 14 -19.22 -9.88 7.31
N THR A 15 -19.06 -11.06 6.72
CA THR A 15 -17.87 -11.88 6.90
C THR A 15 -16.79 -11.44 5.93
N PHE A 16 -15.52 -11.71 6.27
CA PHE A 16 -14.40 -11.31 5.44
C PHE A 16 -13.38 -12.44 5.30
N ILE A 17 -12.89 -12.62 4.09
CA ILE A 17 -11.76 -13.49 3.77
C ILE A 17 -10.60 -12.62 3.33
N LEU A 18 -9.50 -12.65 4.06
CA LEU A 18 -8.28 -11.95 3.73
C LEU A 18 -7.26 -12.91 3.12
N LYS A 19 -6.91 -12.70 1.86
CA LYS A 19 -5.78 -13.37 1.23
C LYS A 19 -4.59 -12.40 1.22
N PRO A 20 -3.58 -12.61 2.05
CA PRO A 20 -2.38 -11.78 2.04
C PRO A 20 -1.51 -12.03 0.81
N SER A 21 -0.50 -11.19 0.60
CA SER A 21 0.59 -11.53 -0.32
C SER A 21 1.27 -12.83 0.13
N GLU A 22 1.55 -13.71 -0.79
CA GLU A 22 2.31 -14.94 -0.54
C GLU A 22 3.76 -14.65 -0.07
N ARG A 23 4.25 -13.44 -0.33
CA ARG A 23 5.61 -12.99 0.05
C ARG A 23 5.67 -12.41 1.47
N ASP A 24 4.55 -11.95 2.00
CA ASP A 24 4.47 -11.30 3.32
C ASP A 24 3.12 -11.61 4.01
N PRO A 25 2.88 -12.86 4.43
CA PRO A 25 1.63 -13.26 5.05
C PRO A 25 1.58 -13.05 6.57
N SER A 26 2.73 -12.90 7.24
CA SER A 26 2.83 -13.02 8.70
C SER A 26 2.03 -11.97 9.47
N VAL A 27 2.05 -10.71 9.01
CA VAL A 27 1.32 -9.60 9.64
C VAL A 27 -0.19 -9.86 9.64
N THR A 28 -0.73 -10.39 8.55
CA THR A 28 -2.17 -10.66 8.43
C THR A 28 -2.62 -11.84 9.29
N LEU A 29 -1.78 -12.85 9.44
CA LEU A 29 -2.03 -13.96 10.37
C LEU A 29 -2.06 -13.46 11.82
N TYR A 30 -1.12 -12.59 12.18
CA TYR A 30 -1.09 -11.98 13.52
C TYR A 30 -2.32 -11.09 13.78
N ILE A 31 -2.76 -10.32 12.78
CA ILE A 31 -4.01 -9.54 12.88
C ILE A 31 -5.20 -10.47 13.14
N GLY A 32 -5.29 -11.61 12.44
CA GLY A 32 -6.34 -12.61 12.67
C GLY A 32 -6.35 -13.14 14.10
N GLN A 33 -5.17 -13.41 14.66
CA GLN A 33 -5.01 -13.82 16.05
C GLN A 33 -5.48 -12.74 17.03
N LEU A 34 -5.07 -11.48 16.82
CA LEU A 34 -5.50 -10.36 17.65
C LEU A 34 -7.01 -10.13 17.62
N LEU A 35 -7.64 -10.29 16.46
CA LEU A 35 -9.10 -10.20 16.33
C LEU A 35 -9.81 -11.31 17.11
N GLN A 36 -9.27 -12.53 17.09
CA GLN A 36 -9.79 -13.64 17.88
C GLN A 36 -9.64 -13.38 19.39
N GLU A 37 -8.49 -12.88 19.83
CA GLU A 37 -8.24 -12.48 21.22
C GLU A 37 -9.18 -11.36 21.68
N ALA A 38 -9.51 -10.43 20.78
CA ALA A 38 -10.48 -9.36 21.01
C ALA A 38 -11.94 -9.83 21.07
N GLY A 39 -12.21 -11.11 20.84
CA GLY A 39 -13.56 -11.70 20.95
C GLY A 39 -14.36 -11.67 19.65
N LEU A 40 -13.73 -11.49 18.49
CA LEU A 40 -14.44 -11.61 17.22
C LEU A 40 -14.98 -13.02 17.04
N PRO A 41 -16.28 -13.22 16.73
CA PRO A 41 -16.86 -14.54 16.58
C PRO A 41 -16.16 -15.38 15.50
N ALA A 42 -16.05 -16.68 15.72
CA ALA A 42 -15.43 -17.59 14.75
C ALA A 42 -16.14 -17.53 13.39
N GLY A 43 -15.35 -17.57 12.32
CA GLY A 43 -15.85 -17.53 10.94
C GLY A 43 -16.16 -16.14 10.38
N VAL A 44 -16.14 -15.09 11.23
CA VAL A 44 -16.39 -13.71 10.75
C VAL A 44 -15.20 -13.17 9.98
N PHE A 45 -13.97 -13.43 10.45
CA PHE A 45 -12.75 -13.07 9.75
C PHE A 45 -11.88 -14.31 9.53
N ASN A 46 -11.45 -14.53 8.30
CA ASN A 46 -10.68 -15.70 7.91
C ASN A 46 -9.47 -15.29 7.08
N VAL A 47 -8.33 -15.94 7.31
CA VAL A 47 -7.12 -15.72 6.52
C VAL A 47 -6.86 -16.97 5.67
N VAL A 48 -6.73 -16.77 4.36
CA VAL A 48 -6.41 -17.83 3.40
C VAL A 48 -5.11 -17.49 2.70
N ASN A 49 -4.09 -18.31 2.93
CA ASN A 49 -2.81 -18.19 2.25
C ASN A 49 -2.87 -18.83 0.86
N GLY A 50 -2.03 -18.33 -0.04
CA GLY A 50 -1.91 -18.84 -1.40
C GLY A 50 -1.54 -17.72 -2.38
N ASP A 51 -1.30 -18.13 -3.60
CA ASP A 51 -0.97 -17.26 -4.73
C ASP A 51 -2.16 -17.11 -5.68
N LYS A 52 -1.90 -17.12 -6.98
CA LYS A 52 -2.90 -16.96 -8.04
C LYS A 52 -4.07 -17.95 -7.93
N GLU A 53 -3.80 -19.22 -7.60
CA GLU A 53 -4.85 -20.23 -7.52
C GLU A 53 -5.89 -19.88 -6.44
N ALA A 54 -5.44 -19.45 -5.27
CA ALA A 54 -6.33 -18.98 -4.21
C ALA A 54 -7.13 -17.74 -4.61
N VAL A 55 -6.50 -16.82 -5.35
CA VAL A 55 -7.19 -15.64 -5.89
C VAL A 55 -8.29 -16.04 -6.86
N ASP A 56 -7.99 -16.93 -7.80
CA ASP A 56 -8.95 -17.36 -8.82
C ASP A 56 -10.19 -18.04 -8.18
N VAL A 57 -9.96 -18.91 -7.19
CA VAL A 57 -11.07 -19.53 -6.43
C VAL A 57 -11.95 -18.46 -5.78
N LEU A 58 -11.37 -17.43 -5.15
CA LEU A 58 -12.15 -16.37 -4.52
C LEU A 58 -12.90 -15.51 -5.55
N LEU A 59 -12.31 -15.27 -6.72
CA LEU A 59 -12.94 -14.53 -7.80
C LEU A 59 -14.13 -15.26 -8.42
N GLU A 60 -14.09 -16.59 -8.44
CA GLU A 60 -15.12 -17.42 -9.07
C GLU A 60 -16.17 -17.95 -8.08
N HIS A 61 -15.83 -18.10 -6.79
CA HIS A 61 -16.68 -18.73 -5.80
C HIS A 61 -18.01 -17.98 -5.62
N LYS A 62 -19.12 -18.67 -5.79
CA LYS A 62 -20.49 -18.13 -5.78
C LYS A 62 -20.88 -17.36 -4.50
N ASP A 63 -20.30 -17.73 -3.36
CA ASP A 63 -20.61 -17.11 -2.06
C ASP A 63 -19.79 -15.86 -1.76
N VAL A 64 -18.70 -15.61 -2.49
CA VAL A 64 -17.97 -14.33 -2.45
C VAL A 64 -18.75 -13.30 -3.27
N LYS A 65 -19.28 -12.28 -2.63
CA LYS A 65 -20.16 -11.27 -3.26
C LYS A 65 -19.43 -9.98 -3.65
N ALA A 66 -18.33 -9.67 -2.97
CA ALA A 66 -17.54 -8.48 -3.24
C ALA A 66 -16.05 -8.77 -3.09
N VAL A 67 -15.24 -8.08 -3.87
CA VAL A 67 -13.77 -8.20 -3.86
C VAL A 67 -13.16 -6.82 -3.74
N SER A 68 -12.16 -6.70 -2.87
CA SER A 68 -11.32 -5.51 -2.76
C SER A 68 -9.86 -5.91 -2.93
N PHE A 69 -9.15 -5.15 -3.74
CA PHE A 69 -7.75 -5.43 -4.07
C PHE A 69 -6.92 -4.14 -4.17
N VAL A 70 -5.68 -4.23 -3.73
CA VAL A 70 -4.65 -3.21 -3.96
C VAL A 70 -3.37 -3.92 -4.38
N GLY A 71 -2.78 -3.49 -5.51
CA GLY A 71 -1.52 -4.06 -6.00
C GLY A 71 -1.12 -3.48 -7.35
N SER A 72 -0.39 -4.26 -8.16
CA SER A 72 0.04 -3.83 -9.47
C SER A 72 -1.12 -3.67 -10.46
N THR A 73 -0.99 -2.75 -11.40
CA THR A 73 -2.06 -2.44 -12.37
C THR A 73 -2.51 -3.65 -13.19
N PRO A 74 -1.61 -4.51 -13.73
CA PRO A 74 -2.06 -5.69 -14.49
C PRO A 74 -2.88 -6.67 -13.64
N ILE A 75 -2.53 -6.84 -12.37
CA ILE A 75 -3.29 -7.72 -11.46
C ILE A 75 -4.62 -7.07 -11.07
N ALA A 76 -4.63 -5.77 -10.81
CA ALA A 76 -5.88 -5.03 -10.55
C ALA A 76 -6.87 -5.16 -11.72
N GLU A 77 -6.38 -5.03 -12.94
CA GLU A 77 -7.18 -5.21 -14.16
C GLU A 77 -7.74 -6.63 -14.29
N TYR A 78 -6.89 -7.63 -14.05
CA TYR A 78 -7.32 -9.04 -14.07
C TYR A 78 -8.43 -9.31 -13.06
N ILE A 79 -8.22 -8.88 -11.80
CA ILE A 79 -9.18 -9.05 -10.72
C ILE A 79 -10.48 -8.33 -11.03
N TYR A 80 -10.42 -7.10 -11.51
CA TYR A 80 -11.61 -6.32 -11.87
C TYR A 80 -12.43 -7.03 -12.96
N LYS A 81 -11.78 -7.45 -14.05
CA LYS A 81 -12.46 -8.15 -15.15
C LYS A 81 -13.09 -9.46 -14.69
N THR A 82 -12.34 -10.29 -13.95
CA THR A 82 -12.80 -11.60 -13.51
C THR A 82 -13.92 -11.50 -12.47
N ALA A 83 -13.79 -10.62 -11.48
CA ALA A 83 -14.83 -10.40 -10.49
C ALA A 83 -16.15 -9.92 -11.12
N ASN A 84 -16.09 -8.95 -12.03
CA ASN A 84 -17.30 -8.45 -12.71
C ASN A 84 -17.93 -9.53 -13.62
N ALA A 85 -17.13 -10.33 -14.33
CA ALA A 85 -17.64 -11.46 -15.12
C ALA A 85 -18.39 -12.49 -14.27
N ASN A 86 -18.04 -12.60 -12.99
CA ASN A 86 -18.73 -13.47 -12.01
C ASN A 86 -19.79 -12.73 -11.18
N GLY A 87 -20.24 -11.54 -11.61
CA GLY A 87 -21.31 -10.78 -10.99
C GLY A 87 -21.01 -10.21 -9.60
N LYS A 88 -19.72 -10.03 -9.27
CA LYS A 88 -19.28 -9.51 -7.98
C LYS A 88 -19.06 -8.00 -8.02
N ARG A 89 -19.31 -7.34 -6.88
CA ARG A 89 -18.82 -5.97 -6.68
C ARG A 89 -17.30 -6.00 -6.57
N CYS A 90 -16.63 -5.06 -7.23
CA CYS A 90 -15.17 -5.04 -7.24
C CYS A 90 -14.62 -3.62 -7.04
N GLN A 91 -13.69 -3.49 -6.12
CA GLN A 91 -12.80 -2.35 -5.99
C GLN A 91 -11.36 -2.85 -6.19
N ALA A 92 -10.76 -2.54 -7.32
CA ALA A 92 -9.39 -2.92 -7.64
C ALA A 92 -8.56 -1.66 -7.90
N LEU A 93 -7.56 -1.44 -7.03
CA LEU A 93 -6.68 -0.27 -7.06
C LEU A 93 -5.30 -0.71 -7.55
N GLY A 94 -4.81 -0.05 -8.59
CA GLY A 94 -3.53 -0.32 -9.24
C GLY A 94 -2.44 0.68 -8.87
N GLY A 95 -1.45 0.81 -9.75
CA GLY A 95 -0.34 1.73 -9.60
C GLY A 95 -0.73 3.20 -9.74
N ALA A 96 0.16 4.07 -9.28
CA ALA A 96 0.00 5.51 -9.34
C ALA A 96 1.34 6.20 -9.70
N LYS A 97 1.25 7.45 -10.14
CA LYS A 97 2.39 8.35 -10.36
C LYS A 97 2.01 9.72 -9.81
N ASN A 98 2.19 9.89 -8.49
CA ASN A 98 1.77 11.12 -7.83
C ASN A 98 2.78 12.26 -8.07
N HIS A 99 2.27 13.45 -8.28
CA HIS A 99 3.04 14.65 -8.55
C HIS A 99 2.79 15.68 -7.45
N ALA A 100 3.85 16.36 -7.03
CA ALA A 100 3.78 17.56 -6.20
C ALA A 100 4.22 18.76 -7.02
N ILE A 101 3.52 19.86 -6.91
CA ILE A 101 3.90 21.14 -7.52
C ILE A 101 4.55 21.99 -6.41
N VAL A 102 5.78 22.45 -6.66
CA VAL A 102 6.54 23.30 -5.73
C VAL A 102 6.56 24.72 -6.29
N MET A 103 5.82 25.61 -5.63
CA MET A 103 5.72 27.01 -6.04
C MET A 103 6.95 27.83 -5.61
N PRO A 104 7.27 28.95 -6.28
CA PRO A 104 8.45 29.75 -5.96
C PRO A 104 8.45 30.38 -4.55
N ASP A 105 7.27 30.57 -3.97
CA ASP A 105 7.05 31.15 -2.64
C ASP A 105 6.89 30.08 -1.54
N ALA A 106 7.11 28.79 -1.86
CA ALA A 106 7.04 27.73 -0.89
C ALA A 106 8.19 27.78 0.13
N ASP A 107 7.92 27.41 1.37
CA ASP A 107 8.96 27.13 2.36
C ASP A 107 9.75 25.89 1.95
N MET A 108 10.92 26.09 1.35
CA MET A 108 11.71 25.02 0.75
C MET A 108 12.22 24.02 1.77
N ASP A 109 12.50 24.42 3.01
CA ASP A 109 12.93 23.49 4.06
C ASP A 109 11.79 22.56 4.47
N ASN A 110 10.58 23.08 4.57
CA ASN A 110 9.38 22.27 4.79
C ASN A 110 9.10 21.36 3.59
N VAL A 111 9.19 21.87 2.35
CA VAL A 111 9.02 21.06 1.12
C VAL A 111 9.97 19.87 1.10
N VAL A 112 11.25 20.08 1.37
CA VAL A 112 12.26 19.01 1.40
C VAL A 112 11.93 17.98 2.47
N SER A 113 11.57 18.42 3.68
CA SER A 113 11.19 17.52 4.78
C SER A 113 9.99 16.65 4.42
N GLN A 114 8.94 17.24 3.84
CA GLN A 114 7.74 16.51 3.44
C GLN A 114 8.01 15.56 2.26
N LEU A 115 8.78 16.01 1.27
CA LEU A 115 9.12 15.18 0.11
C LEU A 115 9.99 13.98 0.51
N LEU A 116 10.93 14.12 1.45
CA LEU A 116 11.70 13.00 1.95
C LEU A 116 10.80 11.90 2.52
N GLY A 117 9.89 12.27 3.40
CA GLY A 117 8.94 11.31 3.97
C GLY A 117 7.99 10.71 2.95
N ALA A 118 7.45 11.54 2.04
CA ALA A 118 6.47 11.12 1.06
C ALA A 118 7.06 10.30 -0.11
N ALA A 119 8.30 10.58 -0.52
CA ALA A 119 8.94 9.89 -1.64
C ALA A 119 9.68 8.62 -1.20
N PHE A 120 10.40 8.66 -0.07
CA PHE A 120 11.27 7.55 0.35
C PHE A 120 10.69 6.70 1.47
N GLY A 121 9.69 7.19 2.21
CA GLY A 121 9.04 6.40 3.25
C GLY A 121 8.54 5.06 2.70
N SER A 122 8.81 3.97 3.43
CA SER A 122 8.53 2.60 2.98
C SER A 122 9.17 2.27 1.61
N SER A 123 10.39 2.74 1.39
CA SER A 123 11.16 2.57 0.14
C SER A 123 10.43 3.05 -1.12
N GLY A 124 9.54 4.05 -0.97
CA GLY A 124 8.70 4.56 -2.06
C GLY A 124 7.54 3.64 -2.46
N GLU A 125 7.30 2.58 -1.74
CA GLU A 125 6.26 1.56 -2.04
C GLU A 125 4.89 1.89 -1.44
N ARG A 126 4.58 3.17 -1.25
CA ARG A 126 3.23 3.63 -0.87
C ARG A 126 2.45 4.06 -2.09
N CYS A 127 1.16 3.73 -2.13
CA CYS A 127 0.26 4.23 -3.18
C CYS A 127 0.20 5.76 -3.26
N MET A 128 0.44 6.45 -2.14
CA MET A 128 0.49 7.91 -2.04
C MET A 128 1.91 8.48 -2.08
N ALA A 129 2.94 7.65 -2.39
CA ALA A 129 4.30 8.15 -2.54
C ALA A 129 4.40 9.17 -3.66
N LEU A 130 5.14 10.25 -3.41
CA LEU A 130 5.37 11.29 -4.41
C LEU A 130 6.53 10.87 -5.32
N SER A 131 6.20 10.52 -6.56
CA SER A 131 7.18 10.07 -7.56
C SER A 131 7.81 11.21 -8.32
N VAL A 132 7.15 12.36 -8.39
CA VAL A 132 7.56 13.53 -9.19
C VAL A 132 7.36 14.80 -8.40
N ALA A 133 8.38 15.64 -8.35
CA ALA A 133 8.27 17.03 -7.91
C ALA A 133 8.42 17.95 -9.13
N VAL A 134 7.42 18.80 -9.36
CA VAL A 134 7.40 19.79 -10.44
C VAL A 134 7.69 21.14 -9.81
N ALA A 135 8.94 21.60 -9.89
CA ALA A 135 9.31 22.92 -9.40
C ALA A 135 8.95 24.00 -10.43
N VAL A 136 8.35 25.09 -9.97
CA VAL A 136 7.97 26.22 -10.82
C VAL A 136 9.07 27.26 -10.80
N GLY A 137 9.79 27.38 -11.92
CA GLY A 137 10.92 28.29 -12.11
C GLY A 137 12.27 27.68 -11.72
N ASP A 138 13.32 28.18 -12.39
CA ASP A 138 14.68 27.62 -12.28
C ASP A 138 15.25 27.76 -10.85
N GLN A 139 15.02 28.90 -10.21
CA GLN A 139 15.51 29.14 -8.84
C GLN A 139 14.93 28.10 -7.85
N ALA A 140 13.62 27.86 -7.90
CA ALA A 140 12.97 26.87 -7.04
C ALA A 140 13.47 25.45 -7.35
N ALA A 141 13.72 25.13 -8.62
CA ALA A 141 14.26 23.85 -9.04
C ALA A 141 15.68 23.62 -8.51
N ASP A 142 16.57 24.58 -8.68
CA ASP A 142 17.97 24.49 -8.24
C ASP A 142 18.07 24.37 -6.71
N GLU A 143 17.28 25.17 -5.98
CA GLU A 143 17.23 25.10 -4.52
C GLU A 143 16.68 23.77 -4.03
N LEU A 144 15.58 23.28 -4.64
CA LEU A 144 14.99 21.98 -4.30
C LEU A 144 16.00 20.84 -4.51
N VAL A 145 16.65 20.80 -5.67
CA VAL A 145 17.63 19.75 -6.00
C VAL A 145 18.80 19.77 -5.01
N SER A 146 19.36 20.95 -4.74
CA SER A 146 20.49 21.08 -3.80
C SER A 146 20.13 20.61 -2.39
N LYS A 147 19.01 21.08 -1.85
CA LYS A 147 18.57 20.72 -0.50
C LYS A 147 18.17 19.24 -0.39
N MET A 148 17.49 18.69 -1.41
CA MET A 148 17.14 17.27 -1.45
C MET A 148 18.37 16.38 -1.45
N GLN A 149 19.39 16.70 -2.26
CA GLN A 149 20.65 15.95 -2.28
C GLN A 149 21.34 15.90 -0.92
N GLU A 150 21.40 17.02 -0.20
CA GLU A 150 21.99 17.06 1.14
C GLU A 150 21.15 16.29 2.19
N ALA A 151 19.85 16.37 2.09
CA ALA A 151 18.96 15.68 3.01
C ALA A 151 18.96 14.16 2.78
N MET A 152 18.99 13.72 1.52
CA MET A 152 19.06 12.30 1.16
C MET A 152 20.31 11.58 1.67
N LYS A 153 21.45 12.27 1.75
CA LYS A 153 22.70 11.71 2.29
C LYS A 153 22.59 11.27 3.75
N LYS A 154 21.63 11.81 4.48
CA LYS A 154 21.40 11.50 5.90
C LYS A 154 20.48 10.33 6.12
N LEU A 155 19.76 9.87 5.07
CA LEU A 155 18.83 8.76 5.17
C LEU A 155 19.56 7.43 5.40
N LYS A 156 19.06 6.66 6.37
CA LYS A 156 19.59 5.35 6.73
C LYS A 156 18.61 4.27 6.29
N VAL A 157 19.11 3.33 5.51
CA VAL A 157 18.35 2.18 5.04
C VAL A 157 18.83 0.94 5.77
N GLY A 158 17.92 0.19 6.36
CA GLY A 158 18.29 -1.03 7.09
C GLY A 158 17.08 -1.83 7.55
N VAL A 159 17.34 -2.84 8.39
CA VAL A 159 16.26 -3.70 8.90
C VAL A 159 15.28 -2.94 9.80
N ALA A 160 14.00 -3.23 9.66
CA ALA A 160 12.93 -2.52 10.38
C ALA A 160 12.95 -2.71 11.91
N THR A 161 13.66 -3.73 12.41
CA THR A 161 13.85 -3.96 13.85
C THR A 161 14.87 -3.02 14.50
N ASP A 162 15.68 -2.32 13.71
CA ASP A 162 16.60 -1.30 14.19
C ASP A 162 15.97 0.09 14.01
N ALA A 163 15.52 0.67 15.13
CA ALA A 163 14.84 1.96 15.18
C ALA A 163 15.71 3.15 14.73
N SER A 164 17.03 2.96 14.52
CA SER A 164 17.92 3.99 13.98
C SER A 164 17.83 4.15 12.45
N ASN A 165 17.15 3.22 11.76
CA ASN A 165 16.92 3.28 10.32
C ASN A 165 15.66 4.07 9.99
N ASP A 166 15.70 4.83 8.91
CA ASP A 166 14.55 5.63 8.44
C ASP A 166 13.54 4.78 7.68
N PHE A 167 14.00 3.76 6.94
CA PHE A 167 13.13 2.82 6.23
C PHE A 167 13.85 1.51 5.88
N GLY A 168 13.07 0.47 5.58
CA GLY A 168 13.57 -0.84 5.20
C GLY A 168 13.98 -0.95 3.72
N PRO A 169 14.60 -2.07 3.33
CA PRO A 169 14.89 -2.37 1.93
C PRO A 169 13.60 -2.71 1.16
N VAL A 170 13.70 -2.71 -0.18
CA VAL A 170 12.65 -3.27 -1.04
C VAL A 170 12.50 -4.78 -0.82
N ILE A 171 11.34 -5.34 -1.13
CA ILE A 171 11.01 -6.76 -0.86
C ILE A 171 11.77 -7.70 -1.80
N THR A 172 11.97 -7.30 -3.06
CA THR A 172 12.66 -8.10 -4.08
C THR A 172 13.56 -7.22 -4.94
N LYS A 173 14.43 -7.87 -5.74
CA LYS A 173 15.26 -7.19 -6.74
C LYS A 173 14.50 -6.83 -8.03
N ALA A 174 13.32 -7.39 -8.22
CA ALA A 174 12.48 -7.21 -9.41
C ALA A 174 11.60 -5.95 -9.30
#